data_3bf9822885279d47683701dbfc1cc309
#
_entry.id   3bf9822885279d47683701dbfc1cc309
#
_cell.length_a   1.000
_cell.length_b   1.000
_cell.length_c   1.000
_cell.angle_alpha   90.00
_cell.angle_beta   90.00
_cell.angle_gamma   90.00
#
_symmetry.space_group_name_H-M   'P 1'
#
loop_
_entity.id
_entity.type
_entity.pdbx_description
1 polymer ?
#
loop_
_entity_poly.entity_id
_entity_poly.type
_entity_poly.pdbx_seq_one_letter_code
_entity_poly.pdbx_strand_id
1 'polypeptide(L)'
;MNLFDYTDEEIRAVKSGELLSMEIEFTRRCNYRCPYCYASSENTDYSQEMSAEEIRSAIAQAQKLGARKIVILGGEPLVYPGLHDMVRYIVSLGMGAEIFTNGGLMTPDHARFFLEQNCRVVVKLNSFNPEVHDRLTGRKDSLQAALRALEMLQEAGYAERTGMLCAATVLSSENIGEAPGIWSWLRERNIEPYFECITPQGRLLEHQSLLPDPAKVEAVFREIAGIDRGFGRDWKPQPPLVGQKCFRHCYSCVVDSRGNVTPCVGLNAPLGSIREKPLREILAESMIIRRLRNYRQFIKEPCRSCEEFDHCYGCRGAAWQVTGDYLAADPTCWKNASKLDRIITLPADAEQFIPHKRPVAMVTKLLSVSDSGGEVLAEIAPDNIFLGADGELDSAALPELAAQAVAALNGFLSPETIRRGMLAEINRFECHRPVRAGEQVIASCRTTTEFPPWYVIEFQIRGPEGGIRAEGELKLCVPDEQ
;
A
#
# COMPACT_ATOMS: atom_id res chain seq x y z
N MET A 1 -19.47 4.14 22.38
CA MET A 1 -18.64 3.48 21.35
C MET A 1 -17.53 4.42 20.98
N ASN A 2 -16.26 3.99 21.05
CA ASN A 2 -15.14 4.83 20.64
C ASN A 2 -15.14 4.93 19.10
N LEU A 3 -15.17 6.15 18.57
CA LEU A 3 -15.20 6.38 17.11
C LEU A 3 -13.80 6.27 16.48
N PHE A 4 -12.76 6.49 17.26
CA PHE A 4 -11.41 6.68 16.72
C PHE A 4 -10.49 5.47 16.88
N ASP A 5 -10.68 4.69 17.95
CA ASP A 5 -9.79 3.57 18.27
C ASP A 5 -10.57 2.26 18.28
N TYR A 6 -9.94 1.18 17.84
CA TYR A 6 -10.54 -0.14 17.66
C TYR A 6 -9.78 -1.19 18.45
N THR A 7 -10.52 -2.10 19.06
CA THR A 7 -9.92 -3.26 19.73
C THR A 7 -9.49 -4.32 18.70
N ASP A 8 -8.55 -5.19 19.10
CA ASP A 8 -8.15 -6.34 18.27
C ASP A 8 -9.36 -7.24 17.93
N GLU A 9 -10.36 -7.34 18.81
CA GLU A 9 -11.59 -8.11 18.59
C GLU A 9 -12.47 -7.47 17.51
N GLU A 10 -12.69 -6.16 17.57
CA GLU A 10 -13.44 -5.42 16.56
C GLU A 10 -12.78 -5.54 15.19
N ILE A 11 -11.43 -5.43 15.12
CA ILE A 11 -10.68 -5.58 13.86
C ILE A 11 -10.85 -6.99 13.28
N ARG A 12 -10.79 -8.04 14.13
CA ARG A 12 -10.97 -9.43 13.68
C ARG A 12 -12.39 -9.75 13.25
N ALA A 13 -13.37 -9.02 13.77
CA ALA A 13 -14.80 -9.21 13.45
C ALA A 13 -15.20 -8.62 12.09
N VAL A 14 -14.34 -7.82 11.44
CA VAL A 14 -14.63 -7.18 10.15
C VAL A 14 -14.78 -8.21 9.05
N LYS A 15 -15.95 -8.26 8.41
CA LYS A 15 -16.26 -9.18 7.33
C LYS A 15 -15.85 -8.63 5.96
N SER A 16 -15.90 -9.51 4.93
CA SER A 16 -15.67 -9.09 3.55
C SER A 16 -16.62 -7.96 3.15
N GLY A 17 -16.07 -6.89 2.57
CA GLY A 17 -16.84 -5.72 2.18
C GLY A 17 -17.24 -4.77 3.33
N GLU A 18 -16.84 -5.04 4.58
CA GLU A 18 -17.06 -4.13 5.72
C GLU A 18 -15.81 -3.31 6.05
N LEU A 19 -16.02 -2.17 6.72
CA LEU A 19 -14.99 -1.24 7.17
C LEU A 19 -15.25 -0.79 8.62
N LEU A 20 -14.19 -0.43 9.36
CA LEU A 20 -14.29 0.37 10.57
C LEU A 20 -13.89 1.83 10.31
N SER A 21 -13.06 2.08 9.30
CA SER A 21 -12.67 3.42 8.86
C SER A 21 -12.44 3.46 7.35
N MET A 22 -12.47 4.66 6.80
CA MET A 22 -11.99 4.94 5.44
C MET A 22 -11.08 6.17 5.48
N GLU A 23 -9.95 6.07 4.80
CA GLU A 23 -9.08 7.21 4.53
C GLU A 23 -9.50 7.81 3.19
N ILE A 24 -9.53 9.14 3.08
CA ILE A 24 -9.93 9.80 1.85
C ILE A 24 -9.12 11.06 1.59
N GLU A 25 -8.66 11.24 0.37
CA GLU A 25 -8.03 12.46 -0.09
C GLU A 25 -9.08 13.39 -0.69
N PHE A 26 -9.31 14.56 -0.10
CA PHE A 26 -10.23 15.55 -0.68
C PHE A 26 -9.58 16.31 -1.83
N THR A 27 -8.27 16.50 -1.78
CA THR A 27 -7.48 17.15 -2.81
C THR A 27 -6.02 16.71 -2.69
N ARG A 28 -5.28 16.75 -3.78
CA ARG A 28 -3.80 16.65 -3.75
C ARG A 28 -3.08 17.99 -3.69
N ARG A 29 -3.82 19.10 -3.71
CA ARG A 29 -3.23 20.44 -3.53
C ARG A 29 -2.63 20.56 -2.15
N CYS A 30 -1.41 21.09 -2.08
CA CYS A 30 -0.67 21.27 -0.84
C CYS A 30 0.14 22.58 -0.89
N ASN A 31 0.24 23.24 0.25
CA ASN A 31 1.08 24.42 0.44
C ASN A 31 2.53 24.07 0.85
N TYR A 32 2.86 22.76 1.02
CA TYR A 32 4.20 22.25 1.34
C TYR A 32 4.75 21.34 0.23
N ARG A 33 6.06 21.01 0.31
CA ARG A 33 6.79 20.22 -0.70
C ARG A 33 7.69 19.15 -0.05
N CYS A 34 7.11 18.36 0.86
CA CYS A 34 7.85 17.35 1.62
C CYS A 34 8.61 16.37 0.70
N PRO A 35 9.93 16.16 0.91
CA PRO A 35 10.72 15.25 0.07
C PRO A 35 10.35 13.77 0.22
N TYR A 36 9.55 13.41 1.23
CA TYR A 36 9.02 12.06 1.44
C TYR A 36 7.53 11.93 1.11
N CYS A 37 6.93 12.92 0.45
CA CYS A 37 5.48 12.93 0.18
C CYS A 37 5.07 11.77 -0.74
N TYR A 38 4.13 10.95 -0.27
CA TYR A 38 3.56 9.85 -1.05
C TYR A 38 2.67 10.35 -2.19
N ALA A 39 1.98 11.48 -1.98
CA ALA A 39 0.99 12.02 -2.91
C ALA A 39 1.62 12.76 -4.11
N SER A 40 2.90 13.15 -4.03
CA SER A 40 3.62 13.90 -5.09
C SER A 40 2.81 15.07 -5.66
N SER A 41 2.30 15.92 -4.78
CA SER A 41 1.25 16.93 -5.04
C SER A 41 1.54 17.88 -6.21
N GLU A 42 2.80 18.20 -6.48
CA GLU A 42 3.19 19.14 -7.55
C GLU A 42 3.02 18.59 -8.97
N ASN A 43 3.01 17.27 -9.13
CA ASN A 43 2.92 16.58 -10.43
C ASN A 43 1.51 16.03 -10.69
N THR A 44 0.49 16.56 -10.01
CA THR A 44 -0.88 16.06 -10.09
C THR A 44 -1.72 16.89 -11.05
N ASP A 45 -2.44 16.22 -11.95
CA ASP A 45 -3.53 16.82 -12.71
C ASP A 45 -4.77 16.94 -11.82
N TYR A 46 -5.03 18.16 -11.34
CA TYR A 46 -6.15 18.47 -10.46
C TYR A 46 -7.51 18.46 -11.16
N SER A 47 -7.56 18.43 -12.51
CA SER A 47 -8.82 18.36 -13.25
C SER A 47 -9.57 17.04 -13.04
N GLN A 48 -8.85 16.01 -12.59
CA GLN A 48 -9.37 14.68 -12.33
C GLN A 48 -9.80 14.49 -10.86
N GLU A 49 -9.68 15.51 -10.01
CA GLU A 49 -10.12 15.42 -8.61
C GLU A 49 -11.64 15.18 -8.52
N MET A 50 -12.03 14.48 -7.46
CA MET A 50 -13.45 14.22 -7.18
C MET A 50 -14.20 15.52 -6.92
N SER A 51 -15.43 15.61 -7.43
CA SER A 51 -16.38 16.64 -7.04
C SER A 51 -16.83 16.48 -5.58
N ALA A 52 -17.43 17.53 -5.04
CA ALA A 52 -17.99 17.47 -3.69
C ALA A 52 -19.06 16.37 -3.53
N GLU A 53 -19.82 16.11 -4.58
CA GLU A 53 -20.84 15.06 -4.64
C GLU A 53 -20.22 13.67 -4.64
N GLU A 54 -19.14 13.44 -5.38
CA GLU A 54 -18.41 12.18 -5.40
C GLU A 54 -17.78 11.89 -4.03
N ILE A 55 -17.18 12.92 -3.38
CA ILE A 55 -16.65 12.79 -2.00
C ILE A 55 -17.76 12.42 -1.02
N ARG A 56 -18.92 13.10 -1.06
CA ARG A 56 -20.07 12.77 -0.21
C ARG A 56 -20.57 11.35 -0.47
N SER A 57 -20.65 10.94 -1.72
CA SER A 57 -21.03 9.58 -2.11
C SER A 57 -20.09 8.54 -1.52
N ALA A 58 -18.76 8.74 -1.62
CA ALA A 58 -17.75 7.85 -1.04
C ALA A 58 -17.92 7.73 0.49
N ILE A 59 -18.09 8.86 1.19
CA ILE A 59 -18.32 8.91 2.64
C ILE A 59 -19.61 8.17 3.02
N ALA A 60 -20.71 8.36 2.29
CA ALA A 60 -21.96 7.67 2.54
C ALA A 60 -21.84 6.15 2.29
N GLN A 61 -21.08 5.74 1.29
CA GLN A 61 -20.79 4.32 1.04
C GLN A 61 -19.99 3.72 2.19
N ALA A 62 -18.94 4.39 2.68
CA ALA A 62 -18.16 3.92 3.82
C ALA A 62 -19.02 3.75 5.08
N GLN A 63 -19.92 4.69 5.38
CA GLN A 63 -20.86 4.61 6.50
C GLN A 63 -21.76 3.35 6.39
N LYS A 64 -22.30 3.08 5.21
CA LYS A 64 -23.12 1.88 4.96
C LYS A 64 -22.34 0.56 5.12
N LEU A 65 -21.01 0.62 4.98
CA LEU A 65 -20.11 -0.52 5.19
C LEU A 65 -19.66 -0.69 6.64
N GLY A 66 -20.13 0.17 7.55
CA GLY A 66 -19.85 0.11 8.98
C GLY A 66 -18.72 1.01 9.44
N ALA A 67 -18.18 1.88 8.57
CA ALA A 67 -17.15 2.85 8.98
C ALA A 67 -17.67 3.74 10.11
N ARG A 68 -16.86 3.88 11.17
CA ARG A 68 -17.14 4.73 12.34
C ARG A 68 -16.40 6.05 12.28
N LYS A 69 -15.36 6.15 11.45
CA LYS A 69 -14.61 7.38 11.19
C LYS A 69 -14.18 7.50 9.74
N ILE A 70 -14.00 8.74 9.33
CA ILE A 70 -13.33 9.12 8.09
C ILE A 70 -12.02 9.82 8.46
N VAL A 71 -10.91 9.33 7.89
CA VAL A 71 -9.59 9.96 8.02
C VAL A 71 -9.38 10.83 6.78
N ILE A 72 -9.30 12.13 7.00
CA ILE A 72 -9.15 13.13 5.94
C ILE A 72 -7.67 13.34 5.68
N LEU A 73 -7.24 12.93 4.50
CA LEU A 73 -5.88 13.03 3.97
C LEU A 73 -5.84 13.90 2.72
N GLY A 74 -4.76 13.78 1.98
CA GLY A 74 -4.56 14.40 0.68
C GLY A 74 -3.22 15.10 0.58
N GLY A 75 -3.19 16.23 -0.14
CA GLY A 75 -2.10 17.19 -0.07
C GLY A 75 -2.14 17.88 1.30
N GLU A 76 -2.99 18.90 1.43
CA GLU A 76 -3.30 19.54 2.72
C GLU A 76 -4.82 19.76 2.82
N PRO A 77 -5.51 19.13 3.78
CA PRO A 77 -6.96 19.28 3.92
C PRO A 77 -7.43 20.73 4.10
N LEU A 78 -6.66 21.57 4.80
CA LEU A 78 -7.00 22.98 5.00
C LEU A 78 -6.96 23.83 3.72
N VAL A 79 -6.42 23.31 2.61
CA VAL A 79 -6.49 23.93 1.28
C VAL A 79 -7.84 23.67 0.61
N TYR A 80 -8.56 22.61 1.01
CA TYR A 80 -9.84 22.25 0.40
C TYR A 80 -10.97 23.20 0.86
N PRO A 81 -11.58 23.98 -0.03
CA PRO A 81 -12.55 25.02 0.37
C PRO A 81 -13.80 24.47 1.07
N GLY A 82 -14.19 23.24 0.73
CA GLY A 82 -15.38 22.57 1.29
C GLY A 82 -15.11 21.76 2.57
N LEU A 83 -13.93 21.88 3.22
CA LEU A 83 -13.55 21.05 4.37
C LEU A 83 -14.59 21.08 5.49
N HIS A 84 -15.03 22.26 5.92
CA HIS A 84 -15.98 22.39 7.02
C HIS A 84 -17.34 21.73 6.70
N ASP A 85 -17.82 21.85 5.46
CA ASP A 85 -19.07 21.23 5.02
C ASP A 85 -18.96 19.70 4.96
N MET A 86 -17.79 19.18 4.53
CA MET A 86 -17.53 17.74 4.54
C MET A 86 -17.43 17.19 5.97
N VAL A 87 -16.79 17.92 6.88
CA VAL A 87 -16.72 17.53 8.30
C VAL A 87 -18.12 17.49 8.92
N ARG A 88 -18.94 18.54 8.71
CA ARG A 88 -20.35 18.52 9.17
C ARG A 88 -21.12 17.33 8.58
N TYR A 89 -20.90 17.03 7.30
CA TYR A 89 -21.53 15.88 6.67
C TYR A 89 -21.12 14.55 7.30
N ILE A 90 -19.82 14.33 7.53
CA ILE A 90 -19.32 13.13 8.23
C ILE A 90 -19.99 12.98 9.61
N VAL A 91 -19.99 14.05 10.39
CA VAL A 91 -20.58 14.04 11.74
C VAL A 91 -22.10 13.82 11.69
N SER A 92 -22.80 14.38 10.71
CA SER A 92 -24.25 14.16 10.53
C SER A 92 -24.62 12.70 10.23
N LEU A 93 -23.68 11.92 9.71
CA LEU A 93 -23.82 10.48 9.48
C LEU A 93 -23.44 9.63 10.72
N GLY A 94 -23.15 10.26 11.86
CA GLY A 94 -22.77 9.60 13.10
C GLY A 94 -21.32 9.09 13.14
N MET A 95 -20.48 9.54 12.22
CA MET A 95 -19.06 9.17 12.16
C MET A 95 -18.15 10.25 12.75
N GLY A 96 -16.95 9.85 13.20
CA GLY A 96 -15.88 10.78 13.57
C GLY A 96 -15.09 11.26 12.36
N ALA A 97 -14.61 12.50 12.41
CA ALA A 97 -13.63 13.02 11.44
C ALA A 97 -12.24 13.10 12.09
N GLU A 98 -11.25 12.52 11.45
CA GLU A 98 -9.84 12.57 11.85
C GLU A 98 -9.05 13.30 10.75
N ILE A 99 -8.39 14.41 11.08
CA ILE A 99 -7.84 15.34 10.10
C ILE A 99 -6.31 15.36 10.24
N PHE A 100 -5.59 14.93 9.20
CA PHE A 100 -4.14 15.06 9.11
C PHE A 100 -3.79 16.36 8.42
N THR A 101 -3.08 17.27 9.11
CA THR A 101 -2.71 18.57 8.57
C THR A 101 -1.25 18.90 8.85
N ASN A 102 -0.65 19.68 7.95
CA ASN A 102 0.68 20.26 8.20
C ASN A 102 0.65 21.48 9.14
N GLY A 103 -0.55 21.95 9.53
CA GLY A 103 -0.76 23.05 10.44
C GLY A 103 -0.51 24.44 9.86
N GLY A 104 0.05 24.55 8.66
CA GLY A 104 0.48 25.83 8.07
C GLY A 104 -0.64 26.82 7.74
N LEU A 105 -1.88 26.34 7.68
CA LEU A 105 -3.09 27.16 7.44
C LEU A 105 -4.08 27.11 8.61
N MET A 106 -3.66 26.57 9.77
CA MET A 106 -4.50 26.53 10.96
C MET A 106 -4.82 27.95 11.45
N THR A 107 -6.06 28.15 11.81
CA THR A 107 -6.56 29.39 12.41
C THR A 107 -7.33 29.08 13.70
N PRO A 108 -7.52 30.07 14.60
CA PRO A 108 -8.35 29.88 15.78
C PRO A 108 -9.79 29.44 15.46
N ASP A 109 -10.34 29.86 14.30
CA ASP A 109 -11.67 29.46 13.84
C ASP A 109 -11.70 27.99 13.43
N HIS A 110 -10.65 27.49 12.73
CA HIS A 110 -10.51 26.07 12.46
C HIS A 110 -10.44 25.25 13.75
N ALA A 111 -9.61 25.67 14.72
CA ALA A 111 -9.42 24.96 15.97
C ALA A 111 -10.75 24.86 16.76
N ARG A 112 -11.51 25.95 16.87
CA ARG A 112 -12.83 25.95 17.51
C ARG A 112 -13.82 25.05 16.78
N PHE A 113 -13.90 25.19 15.46
CA PHE A 113 -14.80 24.38 14.64
C PHE A 113 -14.52 22.88 14.79
N PHE A 114 -13.27 22.45 14.71
CA PHE A 114 -12.90 21.05 14.86
C PHE A 114 -13.24 20.51 16.26
N LEU A 115 -13.03 21.32 17.30
CA LEU A 115 -13.42 20.95 18.66
C LEU A 115 -14.94 20.79 18.80
N GLU A 116 -15.73 21.74 18.27
CA GLU A 116 -17.20 21.71 18.26
C GLU A 116 -17.75 20.49 17.52
N GLN A 117 -17.11 20.10 16.43
CA GLN A 117 -17.47 18.91 15.65
C GLN A 117 -16.88 17.61 16.22
N ASN A 118 -16.21 17.67 17.39
CA ASN A 118 -15.56 16.53 18.03
C ASN A 118 -14.60 15.78 17.08
N CYS A 119 -13.83 16.52 16.30
CA CYS A 119 -12.82 15.97 15.40
C CYS A 119 -11.55 15.57 16.16
N ARG A 120 -10.88 14.50 15.73
CA ARG A 120 -9.48 14.26 16.08
C ARG A 120 -8.60 15.02 15.10
N VAL A 121 -7.62 15.76 15.60
CA VAL A 121 -6.68 16.53 14.75
C VAL A 121 -5.27 16.01 14.93
N VAL A 122 -4.59 15.73 13.83
CA VAL A 122 -3.22 15.21 13.78
C VAL A 122 -2.36 16.24 13.06
N VAL A 123 -1.49 16.94 13.80
CA VAL A 123 -0.60 17.97 13.25
C VAL A 123 0.75 17.36 12.93
N LYS A 124 1.32 17.66 11.75
CA LYS A 124 2.65 17.19 11.36
C LYS A 124 3.73 17.93 12.13
N LEU A 125 4.57 17.19 12.90
CA LEU A 125 5.71 17.71 13.66
C LEU A 125 6.89 16.74 13.50
N ASN A 126 7.87 17.09 12.65
CA ASN A 126 8.95 16.17 12.31
C ASN A 126 10.25 16.39 13.10
N SER A 127 10.48 17.58 13.65
CA SER A 127 11.72 17.94 14.35
C SER A 127 11.50 19.21 15.18
N PHE A 128 12.26 19.38 16.24
CA PHE A 128 12.38 20.67 16.96
C PHE A 128 13.50 21.55 16.43
N ASN A 129 14.37 21.01 15.56
CA ASN A 129 15.35 21.80 14.83
C ASN A 129 14.66 22.47 13.62
N PRO A 130 14.58 23.83 13.56
CA PRO A 130 13.91 24.53 12.46
C PRO A 130 14.45 24.17 11.07
N GLU A 131 15.77 24.01 10.94
CA GLU A 131 16.38 23.69 9.65
C GLU A 131 16.02 22.28 9.18
N VAL A 132 15.99 21.30 10.09
CA VAL A 132 15.59 19.92 9.80
C VAL A 132 14.10 19.86 9.46
N HIS A 133 13.25 20.51 10.26
CA HIS A 133 11.81 20.52 10.03
C HIS A 133 11.48 21.17 8.67
N ASP A 134 12.08 22.31 8.36
CA ASP A 134 11.85 23.05 7.11
C ASP A 134 12.33 22.26 5.89
N ARG A 135 13.46 21.52 5.99
CA ARG A 135 13.91 20.61 4.93
C ARG A 135 12.93 19.45 4.72
N LEU A 136 12.49 18.81 5.81
CA LEU A 136 11.56 17.68 5.76
C LEU A 136 10.15 18.06 5.29
N THR A 137 9.78 19.32 5.38
CA THR A 137 8.49 19.84 4.87
C THR A 137 8.61 20.57 3.54
N GLY A 138 9.82 20.91 3.12
CA GLY A 138 10.08 21.74 1.93
C GLY A 138 9.48 23.14 2.05
N ARG A 139 9.34 23.66 3.28
CA ARG A 139 8.72 24.96 3.56
C ARG A 139 9.42 25.67 4.70
N LYS A 140 9.88 26.89 4.44
CA LYS A 140 10.49 27.77 5.46
C LYS A 140 9.45 28.13 6.54
N ASP A 141 9.92 28.25 7.77
CA ASP A 141 9.13 28.59 8.97
C ASP A 141 8.00 27.59 9.29
N SER A 142 8.10 26.37 8.79
CA SER A 142 7.08 25.33 8.98
C SER A 142 7.02 24.79 10.40
N LEU A 143 8.17 24.76 11.12
CA LEU A 143 8.17 24.38 12.54
C LEU A 143 7.33 25.35 13.38
N GLN A 144 7.54 26.67 13.20
CA GLN A 144 6.77 27.67 13.93
C GLN A 144 5.27 27.58 13.59
N ALA A 145 4.94 27.27 12.34
CA ALA A 145 3.55 27.08 11.95
C ALA A 145 2.93 25.85 12.63
N ALA A 146 3.64 24.73 12.69
CA ALA A 146 3.18 23.51 13.37
C ALA A 146 3.01 23.73 14.89
N LEU A 147 3.96 24.37 15.54
CA LEU A 147 3.87 24.67 16.98
C LEU A 147 2.72 25.62 17.28
N ARG A 148 2.52 26.69 16.49
CA ARG A 148 1.36 27.57 16.63
C ARG A 148 0.04 26.84 16.40
N ALA A 149 -0.03 25.88 15.46
CA ALA A 149 -1.23 25.10 15.24
C ALA A 149 -1.57 24.22 16.45
N LEU A 150 -0.55 23.59 17.06
CA LEU A 150 -0.75 22.81 18.31
C LEU A 150 -1.20 23.72 19.47
N GLU A 151 -0.62 24.91 19.63
CA GLU A 151 -1.00 25.90 20.64
C GLU A 151 -2.46 26.34 20.46
N MET A 152 -2.86 26.77 19.25
CA MET A 152 -4.25 27.15 18.94
C MET A 152 -5.25 26.02 19.25
N LEU A 153 -4.91 24.78 18.99
CA LEU A 153 -5.76 23.62 19.29
C LEU A 153 -5.85 23.40 20.81
N GLN A 154 -4.72 23.51 21.54
CA GLN A 154 -4.74 23.39 23.00
C GLN A 154 -5.56 24.52 23.64
N GLU A 155 -5.40 25.78 23.22
CA GLU A 155 -6.17 26.94 23.67
C GLU A 155 -7.66 26.81 23.35
N ALA A 156 -8.03 26.17 22.23
CA ALA A 156 -9.42 25.90 21.88
C ALA A 156 -10.08 24.87 22.83
N GLY A 157 -9.30 24.08 23.61
CA GLY A 157 -9.80 23.11 24.59
C GLY A 157 -9.37 21.65 24.33
N TYR A 158 -8.53 21.38 23.35
CA TYR A 158 -8.00 20.02 23.11
C TYR A 158 -7.10 19.52 24.25
N ALA A 159 -6.48 20.41 25.02
CA ALA A 159 -5.65 20.05 26.18
C ALA A 159 -6.37 19.14 27.18
N GLU A 160 -7.70 19.28 27.32
CA GLU A 160 -8.55 18.51 28.21
C GLU A 160 -9.15 17.25 27.59
N ARG A 161 -8.90 17.01 26.28
CA ARG A 161 -9.47 15.89 25.52
C ARG A 161 -8.42 14.87 25.12
N THR A 162 -8.12 13.96 26.03
CA THR A 162 -7.11 12.89 25.80
C THR A 162 -7.35 12.13 24.50
N GLY A 163 -6.33 11.99 23.68
CA GLY A 163 -6.36 11.26 22.42
C GLY A 163 -7.06 11.97 21.26
N MET A 164 -7.51 13.24 21.43
CA MET A 164 -8.17 14.00 20.37
C MET A 164 -7.22 14.94 19.63
N LEU A 165 -6.12 15.36 20.27
CA LEU A 165 -5.01 16.08 19.64
C LEU A 165 -3.83 15.14 19.50
N CYS A 166 -3.33 14.99 18.27
CA CYS A 166 -2.19 14.14 17.96
C CYS A 166 -1.13 14.94 17.22
N ALA A 167 0.12 14.46 17.29
CA ALA A 167 1.21 14.97 16.45
C ALA A 167 1.86 13.81 15.69
N ALA A 168 1.94 13.94 14.36
CA ALA A 168 2.51 12.93 13.48
C ALA A 168 3.95 13.26 13.11
N THR A 169 4.85 12.28 13.29
CA THR A 169 6.25 12.34 12.88
C THR A 169 6.57 11.19 11.93
N VAL A 170 7.10 11.50 10.76
CA VAL A 170 7.69 10.50 9.88
C VAL A 170 9.18 10.37 10.24
N LEU A 171 9.57 9.16 10.68
CA LEU A 171 10.94 8.88 11.09
C LEU A 171 11.85 8.77 9.86
N SER A 172 12.85 9.63 9.79
CA SER A 172 13.85 9.69 8.72
C SER A 172 15.26 9.66 9.30
N SER A 173 16.27 9.51 8.44
CA SER A 173 17.68 9.59 8.85
C SER A 173 18.05 10.93 9.49
N GLU A 174 17.32 12.01 9.19
CA GLU A 174 17.61 13.36 9.67
C GLU A 174 17.02 13.66 11.05
N ASN A 175 15.88 13.07 11.41
CA ASN A 175 15.17 13.38 12.66
C ASN A 175 15.08 12.21 13.67
N ILE A 176 15.54 11.04 13.30
CA ILE A 176 15.40 9.83 14.13
C ILE A 176 16.03 9.99 15.52
N GLY A 177 17.11 10.73 15.63
CA GLY A 177 17.76 11.02 16.92
C GLY A 177 16.97 11.96 17.85
N GLU A 178 16.03 12.75 17.32
CA GLU A 178 15.17 13.64 18.09
C GLU A 178 13.88 12.96 18.55
N ALA A 179 13.53 11.83 17.93
CA ALA A 179 12.23 11.18 18.12
C ALA A 179 11.88 10.87 19.59
N PRO A 180 12.79 10.35 20.45
CA PRO A 180 12.49 10.13 21.87
C PRO A 180 12.15 11.42 22.61
N GLY A 181 12.88 12.52 22.35
CA GLY A 181 12.64 13.82 22.96
C GLY A 181 11.30 14.44 22.53
N ILE A 182 10.95 14.33 21.21
CA ILE A 182 9.66 14.79 20.71
C ILE A 182 8.53 13.97 21.33
N TRP A 183 8.69 12.66 21.46
CA TRP A 183 7.72 11.77 22.09
C TRP A 183 7.41 12.16 23.52
N SER A 184 8.44 12.34 24.37
CA SER A 184 8.30 12.79 25.76
C SER A 184 7.58 14.13 25.83
N TRP A 185 7.99 15.10 25.02
CA TRP A 185 7.42 16.45 24.99
C TRP A 185 5.90 16.42 24.66
N LEU A 186 5.49 15.55 23.74
CA LEU A 186 4.09 15.38 23.37
C LEU A 186 3.28 14.73 24.50
N ARG A 187 3.81 13.66 25.11
CA ARG A 187 3.17 12.97 26.26
C ARG A 187 2.91 13.91 27.43
N GLU A 188 3.92 14.74 27.79
CA GLU A 188 3.82 15.72 28.88
C GLU A 188 2.72 16.76 28.65
N ARG A 189 2.30 16.98 27.40
CA ARG A 189 1.31 17.98 26.99
C ARG A 189 -0.06 17.40 26.63
N ASN A 190 -0.30 16.14 26.95
CA ASN A 190 -1.52 15.42 26.56
C ASN A 190 -1.79 15.46 25.05
N ILE A 191 -0.71 15.47 24.25
CA ILE A 191 -0.75 15.32 22.78
C ILE A 191 -0.35 13.88 22.46
N GLU A 192 -1.22 13.14 21.76
CA GLU A 192 -0.94 11.74 21.40
C GLU A 192 0.10 11.66 20.28
N PRO A 193 1.27 11.02 20.49
CA PRO A 193 2.25 10.86 19.43
C PRO A 193 1.77 9.82 18.42
N TYR A 194 1.93 10.12 17.13
CA TYR A 194 1.72 9.24 16.00
C TYR A 194 2.98 9.17 15.13
N PHE A 195 3.89 8.25 15.47
CA PHE A 195 5.17 8.14 14.78
C PHE A 195 5.18 6.92 13.87
N GLU A 196 5.63 7.11 12.64
CA GLU A 196 5.64 6.08 11.63
C GLU A 196 6.99 6.00 10.91
N CYS A 197 7.41 4.78 10.55
CA CYS A 197 8.54 4.60 9.65
C CYS A 197 8.21 5.15 8.27
N ILE A 198 9.19 5.81 7.66
CA ILE A 198 9.06 6.31 6.29
C ILE A 198 8.89 5.14 5.31
N THR A 199 7.95 5.26 4.38
CA THR A 199 7.73 4.25 3.32
C THR A 199 8.44 4.69 2.04
N PRO A 200 9.22 3.82 1.36
CA PRO A 200 10.00 4.17 0.17
C PRO A 200 9.12 4.34 -1.08
N GLN A 201 8.36 5.43 -1.17
CA GLN A 201 7.42 5.73 -2.23
C GLN A 201 7.35 7.23 -2.57
N GLY A 202 6.69 7.56 -3.67
CA GLY A 202 6.47 8.93 -4.10
C GLY A 202 7.78 9.68 -4.25
N ARG A 203 7.85 10.91 -3.73
CA ARG A 203 9.07 11.73 -3.81
C ARG A 203 10.27 11.16 -3.06
N LEU A 204 10.05 10.27 -2.08
CA LEU A 204 11.17 9.63 -1.39
C LEU A 204 12.07 8.83 -2.33
N LEU A 205 11.56 8.35 -3.46
CA LEU A 205 12.37 7.63 -4.46
C LEU A 205 13.51 8.50 -5.02
N GLU A 206 13.34 9.82 -5.03
CA GLU A 206 14.36 10.82 -5.42
C GLU A 206 15.24 11.26 -4.22
N HIS A 207 14.84 10.93 -2.98
CA HIS A 207 15.45 11.35 -1.73
C HIS A 207 15.78 10.18 -0.79
N GLN A 208 16.28 9.06 -1.34
CA GLN A 208 16.51 7.81 -0.59
C GLN A 208 17.46 7.95 0.60
N SER A 209 18.31 8.98 0.63
CA SER A 209 19.15 9.30 1.79
C SER A 209 18.36 9.59 3.08
N LEU A 210 17.06 9.87 2.97
CA LEU A 210 16.17 10.04 4.11
C LEU A 210 15.76 8.72 4.76
N LEU A 211 16.00 7.57 4.13
CA LEU A 211 15.74 6.26 4.74
C LEU A 211 16.66 6.05 5.94
N PRO A 212 16.11 5.82 7.14
CA PRO A 212 16.92 5.58 8.32
C PRO A 212 17.51 4.16 8.31
N ASP A 213 18.65 4.00 8.97
CA ASP A 213 19.24 2.69 9.25
C ASP A 213 18.27 1.86 10.12
N PRO A 214 17.93 0.62 9.74
CA PRO A 214 17.01 -0.22 10.51
C PRO A 214 17.44 -0.46 11.97
N ALA A 215 18.75 -0.54 12.25
CA ALA A 215 19.23 -0.69 13.63
C ALA A 215 18.99 0.56 14.48
N LYS A 216 19.10 1.75 13.87
CA LYS A 216 18.74 3.01 14.54
C LYS A 216 17.24 3.09 14.81
N VAL A 217 16.41 2.63 13.86
CA VAL A 217 14.96 2.54 14.06
C VAL A 217 14.64 1.64 15.26
N GLU A 218 15.25 0.44 15.34
CA GLU A 218 15.05 -0.46 16.48
C GLU A 218 15.46 0.19 17.80
N ALA A 219 16.62 0.83 17.86
CA ALA A 219 17.10 1.49 19.08
C ALA A 219 16.13 2.55 19.57
N VAL A 220 15.63 3.41 18.66
CA VAL A 220 14.67 4.46 18.99
C VAL A 220 13.34 3.89 19.44
N PHE A 221 12.82 2.84 18.81
CA PHE A 221 11.59 2.18 19.25
C PHE A 221 11.72 1.60 20.67
N ARG A 222 12.87 1.01 21.00
CA ARG A 222 13.14 0.48 22.36
C ARG A 222 13.26 1.60 23.40
N GLU A 223 13.90 2.71 23.05
CA GLU A 223 14.02 3.87 23.93
C GLU A 223 12.64 4.49 24.20
N ILE A 224 11.82 4.71 23.17
CA ILE A 224 10.47 5.26 23.31
C ILE A 224 9.58 4.30 24.13
N ALA A 225 9.69 2.98 23.95
CA ALA A 225 8.97 2.04 24.79
C ALA A 225 9.37 2.14 26.28
N GLY A 226 10.66 2.46 26.55
CA GLY A 226 11.14 2.79 27.89
C GLY A 226 10.49 4.05 28.45
N ILE A 227 10.40 5.09 27.67
CA ILE A 227 9.74 6.36 28.03
C ILE A 227 8.24 6.12 28.35
N ASP A 228 7.53 5.41 27.47
CA ASP A 228 6.10 5.14 27.63
C ASP A 228 5.77 4.33 28.88
N ARG A 229 6.66 3.42 29.33
CA ARG A 229 6.48 2.75 30.63
C ARG A 229 6.45 3.74 31.78
N GLY A 230 7.21 4.83 31.71
CA GLY A 230 7.14 5.94 32.67
C GLY A 230 5.77 6.65 32.69
N PHE A 231 5.04 6.60 31.57
CA PHE A 231 3.67 7.12 31.44
C PHE A 231 2.60 6.03 31.67
N GLY A 232 2.98 4.85 32.17
CA GLY A 232 2.05 3.73 32.45
C GLY A 232 1.57 3.00 31.20
N ARG A 233 2.27 3.14 30.06
CA ARG A 233 1.97 2.46 28.78
C ARG A 233 3.04 1.41 28.49
N ASP A 234 2.63 0.17 28.29
CA ASP A 234 3.53 -0.94 27.93
C ASP A 234 3.17 -1.51 26.58
N TRP A 235 4.16 -1.59 25.68
CA TRP A 235 4.02 -2.15 24.35
C TRP A 235 5.35 -2.73 23.85
N LYS A 236 5.26 -3.65 22.90
CA LYS A 236 6.43 -4.31 22.31
C LYS A 236 6.86 -3.60 21.03
N PRO A 237 8.16 -3.22 20.91
CA PRO A 237 8.67 -2.56 19.69
C PRO A 237 8.52 -3.43 18.45
N GLN A 238 7.79 -2.90 17.46
CA GLN A 238 7.62 -3.50 16.13
C GLN A 238 7.33 -2.41 15.08
N PRO A 239 7.87 -2.50 13.86
CA PRO A 239 7.54 -1.56 12.80
C PRO A 239 6.13 -1.83 12.26
N PRO A 240 5.50 -0.92 11.51
CA PRO A 240 6.02 0.40 11.13
C PRO A 240 5.62 1.54 12.06
N LEU A 241 4.75 1.32 13.05
CA LEU A 241 4.21 2.36 13.94
C LEU A 241 4.80 2.23 15.35
N VAL A 242 5.20 3.36 15.93
CA VAL A 242 5.67 3.40 17.32
C VAL A 242 4.49 3.28 18.25
N GLY A 243 4.54 2.30 19.16
CA GLY A 243 3.50 2.10 20.18
C GLY A 243 2.17 1.55 19.68
N GLN A 244 2.06 1.24 18.39
CA GLN A 244 0.82 0.76 17.78
C GLN A 244 1.08 -0.39 16.81
N LYS A 245 0.04 -1.22 16.61
CA LYS A 245 0.04 -2.26 15.57
C LYS A 245 -0.60 -1.74 14.29
N CYS A 246 0.00 -2.04 13.15
CA CYS A 246 -0.58 -1.69 11.86
C CYS A 246 -1.30 -2.90 11.24
N PHE A 247 -2.62 -2.97 11.44
CA PHE A 247 -3.50 -3.93 10.75
C PHE A 247 -4.54 -3.23 9.86
N ARG A 248 -4.16 -2.08 9.34
CA ARG A 248 -5.04 -1.16 8.58
C ARG A 248 -5.81 -1.83 7.45
N HIS A 249 -5.16 -2.71 6.69
CA HIS A 249 -5.77 -3.47 5.60
C HIS A 249 -6.92 -4.39 6.03
N CYS A 250 -7.01 -4.74 7.32
CA CYS A 250 -8.08 -5.59 7.83
C CYS A 250 -9.40 -4.84 7.97
N TYR A 251 -9.35 -3.52 8.18
CA TYR A 251 -10.53 -2.74 8.56
C TYR A 251 -10.68 -1.40 7.84
N SER A 252 -9.76 -1.02 6.97
CA SER A 252 -9.75 0.26 6.26
C SER A 252 -9.39 0.12 4.79
N CYS A 253 -9.64 1.16 4.02
CA CYS A 253 -9.13 1.38 2.67
C CYS A 253 -8.88 2.88 2.47
N VAL A 254 -8.21 3.23 1.37
CA VAL A 254 -7.99 4.61 0.94
C VAL A 254 -8.78 4.86 -0.33
N VAL A 255 -9.45 6.02 -0.41
CA VAL A 255 -9.97 6.58 -1.65
C VAL A 255 -9.14 7.81 -1.98
N ASP A 256 -8.38 7.76 -3.06
CA ASP A 256 -7.56 8.89 -3.47
C ASP A 256 -8.42 10.03 -4.05
N SER A 257 -7.81 11.19 -4.29
CA SER A 257 -8.54 12.37 -4.81
C SER A 257 -9.18 12.17 -6.18
N ARG A 258 -8.84 11.11 -6.91
CA ARG A 258 -9.41 10.75 -8.21
C ARG A 258 -10.48 9.66 -8.13
N GLY A 259 -10.75 9.16 -6.94
CA GLY A 259 -11.73 8.10 -6.70
C GLY A 259 -11.16 6.68 -6.84
N ASN A 260 -9.85 6.50 -6.98
CA ASN A 260 -9.23 5.18 -6.98
C ASN A 260 -9.17 4.63 -5.55
N VAL A 261 -9.39 3.34 -5.41
CA VAL A 261 -9.37 2.65 -4.12
C VAL A 261 -8.09 1.82 -3.99
N THR A 262 -7.41 1.98 -2.85
CA THR A 262 -6.20 1.21 -2.51
C THR A 262 -6.26 0.69 -1.07
N PRO A 263 -5.48 -0.34 -0.69
CA PRO A 263 -5.50 -0.88 0.67
C PRO A 263 -5.02 0.08 1.75
N CYS A 264 -4.00 0.90 1.47
CA CYS A 264 -3.51 1.98 2.33
C CYS A 264 -2.64 2.95 1.50
N VAL A 265 -2.26 4.08 2.08
CA VAL A 265 -1.39 5.08 1.41
C VAL A 265 -0.04 4.51 0.96
N GLY A 266 0.54 3.56 1.69
CA GLY A 266 1.83 2.93 1.35
C GLY A 266 1.70 1.79 0.33
N LEU A 267 0.56 1.13 0.28
CA LEU A 267 0.25 0.06 -0.66
C LEU A 267 -0.72 0.59 -1.71
N ASN A 268 -0.20 1.21 -2.74
CA ASN A 268 -0.97 1.80 -3.83
C ASN A 268 -1.36 0.81 -4.95
N ALA A 269 -1.36 -0.50 -4.65
CA ALA A 269 -1.91 -1.50 -5.53
C ALA A 269 -3.41 -1.24 -5.77
N PRO A 270 -3.86 -1.11 -7.04
CA PRO A 270 -5.22 -0.68 -7.34
C PRO A 270 -6.24 -1.77 -7.00
N LEU A 271 -7.30 -1.41 -6.28
CA LEU A 271 -8.45 -2.29 -6.03
C LEU A 271 -9.58 -2.02 -7.02
N GLY A 272 -9.66 -0.82 -7.58
CA GLY A 272 -10.68 -0.34 -8.48
C GLY A 272 -10.97 1.15 -8.30
N SER A 273 -12.05 1.66 -8.90
CA SER A 273 -12.46 3.06 -8.79
C SER A 273 -13.93 3.17 -8.37
N ILE A 274 -14.24 4.07 -7.43
CA ILE A 274 -15.63 4.37 -7.02
C ILE A 274 -16.46 5.00 -8.14
N ARG A 275 -15.80 5.47 -9.21
CA ARG A 275 -16.46 5.97 -10.43
C ARG A 275 -16.97 4.86 -11.33
N GLU A 276 -16.43 3.64 -11.16
CA GLU A 276 -16.75 2.48 -11.99
C GLU A 276 -17.64 1.49 -11.27
N LYS A 277 -17.37 1.25 -9.96
CA LYS A 277 -18.09 0.27 -9.13
C LYS A 277 -18.36 0.82 -7.73
N PRO A 278 -19.42 0.39 -7.05
CA PRO A 278 -19.65 0.68 -5.64
C PRO A 278 -18.50 0.16 -4.77
N LEU A 279 -18.14 0.94 -3.72
CA LEU A 279 -17.06 0.59 -2.79
C LEU A 279 -17.22 -0.81 -2.18
N ARG A 280 -18.46 -1.25 -1.90
CA ARG A 280 -18.75 -2.62 -1.41
C ARG A 280 -18.25 -3.69 -2.36
N GLU A 281 -18.52 -3.56 -3.63
CA GLU A 281 -18.13 -4.53 -4.66
C GLU A 281 -16.61 -4.56 -4.82
N ILE A 282 -15.98 -3.38 -4.90
CA ILE A 282 -14.52 -3.24 -4.97
C ILE A 282 -13.84 -4.01 -3.83
N LEU A 283 -14.29 -3.81 -2.58
CA LEU A 283 -13.69 -4.46 -1.42
C LEU A 283 -14.01 -5.95 -1.31
N ALA A 284 -15.23 -6.35 -1.67
CA ALA A 284 -15.67 -7.75 -1.57
C ALA A 284 -15.03 -8.65 -2.63
N GLU A 285 -14.83 -8.13 -3.84
CA GLU A 285 -14.24 -8.83 -4.97
C GLU A 285 -12.71 -8.85 -4.94
N SER A 286 -12.07 -7.94 -4.19
CA SER A 286 -10.62 -7.80 -4.18
C SER A 286 -9.90 -9.00 -3.58
N MET A 287 -9.09 -9.67 -4.39
CA MET A 287 -8.16 -10.71 -3.93
C MET A 287 -7.06 -10.13 -3.03
N ILE A 288 -6.58 -8.91 -3.29
CA ILE A 288 -5.59 -8.23 -2.44
C ILE A 288 -6.13 -8.11 -1.02
N ILE A 289 -7.33 -7.57 -0.84
CA ILE A 289 -7.97 -7.45 0.48
C ILE A 289 -8.18 -8.82 1.11
N ARG A 290 -8.64 -9.80 0.35
CA ARG A 290 -8.85 -11.18 0.84
C ARG A 290 -7.55 -11.79 1.36
N ARG A 291 -6.45 -11.69 0.62
CA ARG A 291 -5.13 -12.21 1.02
C ARG A 291 -4.55 -11.46 2.22
N LEU A 292 -4.67 -10.13 2.24
CA LEU A 292 -4.19 -9.32 3.37
C LEU A 292 -4.95 -9.60 4.67
N ARG A 293 -6.27 -9.85 4.59
CA ARG A 293 -7.08 -10.26 5.75
C ARG A 293 -6.73 -11.67 6.24
N ASN A 294 -6.30 -12.53 5.34
CA ASN A 294 -5.85 -13.90 5.63
C ASN A 294 -4.32 -14.01 5.56
N TYR A 295 -3.60 -12.97 5.94
CA TYR A 295 -2.15 -12.83 5.78
C TYR A 295 -1.34 -14.03 6.26
N ARG A 296 -1.79 -14.74 7.30
CA ARG A 296 -1.11 -15.94 7.84
C ARG A 296 -0.90 -17.04 6.81
N GLN A 297 -1.73 -17.10 5.78
CA GLN A 297 -1.62 -18.10 4.72
C GLN A 297 -0.69 -17.65 3.59
N PHE A 298 -0.51 -16.35 3.40
CA PHE A 298 0.06 -15.80 2.18
C PHE A 298 1.37 -15.04 2.36
N ILE A 299 1.64 -14.47 3.54
CA ILE A 299 2.90 -13.72 3.79
C ILE A 299 4.09 -14.66 3.64
N LYS A 300 5.12 -14.16 2.92
CA LYS A 300 6.32 -14.90 2.58
C LYS A 300 7.42 -14.77 3.63
N GLU A 301 8.41 -15.65 3.52
CA GLU A 301 9.63 -15.60 4.32
C GLU A 301 10.43 -14.30 4.04
N PRO A 302 11.17 -13.77 5.03
CA PRO A 302 11.34 -14.25 6.40
C PRO A 302 10.28 -13.79 7.42
N CYS A 303 9.27 -13.00 7.03
CA CYS A 303 8.21 -12.56 7.94
C CYS A 303 7.34 -13.73 8.44
N ARG A 304 7.08 -14.73 7.61
CA ARG A 304 6.23 -15.87 7.95
C ARG A 304 6.77 -16.67 9.14
N SER A 305 8.07 -16.90 9.22
CA SER A 305 8.74 -17.59 10.35
C SER A 305 9.16 -16.65 11.48
N CYS A 306 8.77 -15.38 11.44
CA CYS A 306 9.10 -14.42 12.48
C CYS A 306 8.33 -14.70 13.77
N GLU A 307 8.99 -14.61 14.92
CA GLU A 307 8.37 -14.77 16.24
C GLU A 307 7.23 -13.80 16.54
N GLU A 308 7.18 -12.64 15.80
CA GLU A 308 6.12 -11.63 15.91
C GLU A 308 4.97 -11.87 14.95
N PHE A 309 4.97 -12.92 14.15
CA PHE A 309 4.00 -13.11 13.05
C PHE A 309 2.54 -13.09 13.48
N ASP A 310 2.24 -13.53 14.71
CA ASP A 310 0.88 -13.47 15.24
C ASP A 310 0.37 -12.05 15.51
N HIS A 311 1.28 -11.10 15.67
CA HIS A 311 0.98 -9.71 16.05
C HIS A 311 1.50 -8.68 15.05
N CYS A 312 2.20 -9.12 14.00
CA CYS A 312 2.80 -8.28 12.98
C CYS A 312 2.88 -9.04 11.65
N TYR A 313 2.57 -8.39 10.55
CA TYR A 313 2.74 -8.94 9.19
C TYR A 313 3.67 -8.06 8.33
N GLY A 314 4.47 -7.20 8.98
CA GLY A 314 5.36 -6.23 8.34
C GLY A 314 4.62 -5.08 7.66
N CYS A 315 5.33 -4.07 7.21
CA CYS A 315 4.74 -3.00 6.39
C CYS A 315 4.45 -3.51 4.97
N ARG A 316 3.18 -3.66 4.63
CA ARG A 316 2.77 -4.12 3.28
C ARG A 316 3.07 -3.08 2.21
N GLY A 317 3.05 -1.78 2.60
CA GLY A 317 3.49 -0.69 1.73
C GLY A 317 4.97 -0.81 1.38
N ALA A 318 5.85 -0.95 2.38
CA ALA A 318 7.28 -1.12 2.14
C ALA A 318 7.59 -2.39 1.33
N ALA A 319 6.91 -3.51 1.63
CA ALA A 319 7.03 -4.73 0.85
C ALA A 319 6.69 -4.47 -0.63
N TRP A 320 5.53 -3.89 -0.91
CA TRP A 320 5.09 -3.56 -2.27
C TRP A 320 6.05 -2.61 -3.01
N GLN A 321 6.42 -1.49 -2.37
CA GLN A 321 7.22 -0.45 -3.01
C GLN A 321 8.63 -0.91 -3.35
N VAL A 322 9.22 -1.80 -2.54
CA VAL A 322 10.60 -2.29 -2.75
C VAL A 322 10.64 -3.53 -3.62
N THR A 323 9.67 -4.44 -3.47
CA THR A 323 9.76 -5.77 -4.10
C THR A 323 8.76 -5.95 -5.24
N GLY A 324 7.77 -5.09 -5.39
CA GLY A 324 6.64 -5.28 -6.30
C GLY A 324 5.64 -6.36 -5.83
N ASP A 325 5.82 -6.90 -4.61
CA ASP A 325 4.98 -7.94 -4.05
C ASP A 325 4.50 -7.55 -2.65
N TYR A 326 3.19 -7.29 -2.51
CA TYR A 326 2.60 -6.92 -1.23
C TYR A 326 2.57 -8.06 -0.19
N LEU A 327 2.87 -9.30 -0.60
CA LEU A 327 2.98 -10.47 0.25
C LEU A 327 4.42 -10.79 0.67
N ALA A 328 5.42 -10.12 0.08
CA ALA A 328 6.81 -10.26 0.46
C ALA A 328 7.05 -9.88 1.93
N ALA A 329 8.14 -10.31 2.50
CA ALA A 329 8.58 -9.81 3.80
C ALA A 329 8.89 -8.31 3.72
N ASP A 330 8.71 -7.61 4.83
CA ASP A 330 9.02 -6.18 4.94
C ASP A 330 10.54 -5.94 4.88
N PRO A 331 11.07 -5.31 3.81
CA PRO A 331 12.50 -5.09 3.67
C PRO A 331 13.04 -3.97 4.57
N THR A 332 12.18 -3.14 5.14
CA THR A 332 12.58 -2.04 6.03
C THR A 332 12.60 -2.44 7.51
N CYS A 333 12.14 -3.65 7.83
CA CYS A 333 12.11 -4.16 9.20
C CYS A 333 13.52 -4.52 9.67
N TRP A 334 13.92 -4.04 10.87
CA TRP A 334 15.23 -4.36 11.47
C TRP A 334 15.46 -5.88 11.68
N LYS A 335 14.41 -6.67 11.92
CA LYS A 335 14.51 -8.13 12.03
C LYS A 335 14.84 -8.82 10.70
N ASN A 336 14.62 -8.11 9.58
CA ASN A 336 14.89 -8.61 8.24
C ASN A 336 16.20 -8.07 7.65
N ALA A 337 16.84 -7.10 8.28
CA ALA A 337 18.03 -6.41 7.74
C ALA A 337 19.17 -7.39 7.35
N SER A 338 19.35 -8.50 8.10
CA SER A 338 20.33 -9.55 7.78
C SER A 338 19.79 -10.68 6.88
N LYS A 339 18.59 -10.53 6.33
CA LYS A 339 17.88 -11.57 5.56
C LYS A 339 17.34 -11.02 4.24
N LEU A 340 17.88 -9.89 3.78
CA LEU A 340 17.36 -9.20 2.56
C LEU A 340 17.57 -10.06 1.30
N ASP A 341 18.59 -10.90 1.27
CA ASP A 341 18.86 -11.88 0.20
C ASP A 341 17.77 -12.96 0.06
N ARG A 342 16.94 -13.13 1.09
CA ARG A 342 15.78 -14.04 1.07
C ARG A 342 14.51 -13.38 0.56
N ILE A 343 14.53 -12.07 0.31
CA ILE A 343 13.38 -11.31 -0.19
C ILE A 343 13.51 -11.20 -1.69
N ILE A 344 12.60 -11.85 -2.42
CA ILE A 344 12.58 -11.83 -3.87
C ILE A 344 11.98 -10.50 -4.33
N THR A 345 12.72 -9.77 -5.17
CA THR A 345 12.27 -8.52 -5.79
C THR A 345 11.97 -8.72 -7.26
N LEU A 346 11.01 -8.00 -7.81
CA LEU A 346 10.75 -7.96 -9.24
C LEU A 346 11.63 -6.88 -9.92
N PRO A 347 12.13 -7.13 -11.14
CA PRO A 347 11.96 -8.36 -11.91
C PRO A 347 12.79 -9.53 -11.37
N ALA A 348 12.18 -10.74 -11.32
CA ALA A 348 12.79 -11.95 -10.79
C ALA A 348 13.01 -13.00 -11.89
N ASP A 349 13.94 -13.94 -11.66
CA ASP A 349 14.15 -15.07 -12.57
C ASP A 349 12.91 -15.97 -12.58
N ALA A 350 12.24 -16.10 -13.73
CA ALA A 350 10.98 -16.83 -13.85
C ALA A 350 11.17 -18.35 -13.80
N GLU A 351 12.38 -18.88 -14.16
CA GLU A 351 12.65 -20.32 -14.17
C GLU A 351 12.62 -20.96 -12.77
N GLN A 352 12.79 -20.14 -11.72
CA GLN A 352 12.71 -20.63 -10.33
C GLN A 352 11.27 -20.92 -9.88
N PHE A 353 10.27 -20.41 -10.59
CA PHE A 353 8.86 -20.53 -10.24
C PHE A 353 8.08 -21.53 -11.09
N ILE A 354 8.75 -22.16 -12.08
CA ILE A 354 8.13 -23.13 -12.98
C ILE A 354 8.81 -24.50 -12.91
N PRO A 355 8.06 -25.60 -13.15
CA PRO A 355 8.65 -26.93 -13.22
C PRO A 355 9.47 -27.17 -14.49
N HIS A 356 9.22 -26.41 -15.54
CA HIS A 356 9.87 -26.55 -16.84
C HIS A 356 11.34 -26.13 -16.79
N LYS A 357 12.18 -26.82 -17.55
CA LYS A 357 13.61 -26.54 -17.73
C LYS A 357 13.94 -26.47 -19.22
N ARG A 358 15.09 -25.87 -19.55
CA ARG A 358 15.60 -25.91 -20.93
C ARG A 358 15.73 -27.34 -21.42
N PRO A 359 15.47 -27.60 -22.70
CA PRO A 359 15.19 -26.65 -23.79
C PRO A 359 13.69 -26.31 -23.99
N VAL A 360 12.79 -26.71 -23.08
CA VAL A 360 11.35 -26.44 -23.17
C VAL A 360 10.97 -25.07 -22.58
N ALA A 361 11.67 -24.65 -21.53
CA ALA A 361 11.37 -23.36 -20.87
C ALA A 361 11.65 -22.19 -21.80
N MET A 362 10.66 -21.28 -21.91
CA MET A 362 10.73 -20.07 -22.73
C MET A 362 10.72 -18.79 -21.89
N VAL A 363 10.15 -18.82 -20.70
CA VAL A 363 10.08 -17.66 -19.79
C VAL A 363 11.42 -17.43 -19.09
N THR A 364 11.82 -16.15 -18.98
CA THR A 364 13.12 -15.77 -18.40
C THR A 364 12.99 -14.87 -17.17
N LYS A 365 12.15 -13.82 -17.24
CA LYS A 365 11.97 -12.90 -16.12
C LYS A 365 10.49 -12.62 -15.85
N LEU A 366 10.13 -12.66 -14.58
CA LEU A 366 8.86 -12.18 -14.08
C LEU A 366 8.97 -10.67 -13.87
N LEU A 367 8.23 -9.87 -14.66
CA LEU A 367 8.33 -8.41 -14.67
C LEU A 367 7.37 -7.74 -13.69
N SER A 368 6.12 -8.21 -13.69
CA SER A 368 5.08 -7.72 -12.78
C SER A 368 4.14 -8.84 -12.40
N VAL A 369 3.55 -8.74 -11.20
CA VAL A 369 2.58 -9.71 -10.67
C VAL A 369 1.43 -8.95 -10.04
N SER A 370 0.20 -9.35 -10.36
CA SER A 370 -1.04 -8.92 -9.71
C SER A 370 -1.88 -10.13 -9.36
N ASP A 371 -2.95 -9.93 -8.59
CA ASP A 371 -3.85 -11.02 -8.21
C ASP A 371 -4.57 -11.66 -9.39
N SER A 372 -4.77 -10.91 -10.45
CA SER A 372 -5.44 -11.39 -11.66
C SER A 372 -4.49 -11.78 -12.79
N GLY A 373 -3.16 -11.64 -12.62
CA GLY A 373 -2.20 -11.93 -13.67
C GLY A 373 -0.90 -11.13 -13.56
N GLY A 374 -0.25 -10.86 -14.69
CA GLY A 374 1.00 -10.11 -14.73
C GLY A 374 1.71 -10.20 -16.05
N GLU A 375 2.97 -9.76 -16.06
CA GLU A 375 3.82 -9.73 -17.26
C GLU A 375 5.09 -10.54 -17.04
N VAL A 376 5.42 -11.35 -18.03
CA VAL A 376 6.58 -12.24 -18.03
C VAL A 376 7.38 -12.01 -19.32
N LEU A 377 8.67 -11.72 -19.17
CA LEU A 377 9.60 -11.71 -20.28
C LEU A 377 9.94 -13.15 -20.67
N ALA A 378 9.88 -13.44 -21.95
CA ALA A 378 10.36 -14.67 -22.54
C ALA A 378 11.44 -14.37 -23.56
N GLU A 379 12.44 -15.23 -23.64
CA GLU A 379 13.50 -15.20 -24.65
C GLU A 379 13.60 -16.58 -25.28
N ILE A 380 13.43 -16.65 -26.59
CA ILE A 380 13.44 -17.92 -27.31
C ILE A 380 14.89 -18.36 -27.56
N ALA A 381 15.35 -19.28 -26.73
CA ALA A 381 16.71 -19.80 -26.83
C ALA A 381 16.94 -20.53 -28.18
N PRO A 382 18.14 -20.42 -28.79
CA PRO A 382 18.42 -21.07 -30.09
C PRO A 382 18.30 -22.60 -30.11
N ASP A 383 18.33 -23.23 -28.94
CA ASP A 383 18.18 -24.67 -28.74
C ASP A 383 16.74 -25.08 -28.30
N ASN A 384 15.78 -24.14 -28.35
CA ASN A 384 14.42 -24.42 -28.01
C ASN A 384 13.80 -25.47 -28.95
N ILE A 385 13.16 -26.49 -28.37
CA ILE A 385 12.63 -27.64 -29.15
C ILE A 385 11.48 -27.29 -30.11
N PHE A 386 10.86 -26.14 -29.93
CA PHE A 386 9.74 -25.68 -30.76
C PHE A 386 10.20 -24.80 -31.94
N LEU A 387 11.51 -24.64 -32.16
CA LEU A 387 12.03 -23.90 -33.31
C LEU A 387 12.01 -24.76 -34.56
N GLY A 388 11.45 -24.19 -35.65
CA GLY A 388 11.57 -24.72 -36.98
C GLY A 388 12.98 -24.57 -37.60
N ALA A 389 13.22 -25.25 -38.71
CA ALA A 389 14.50 -25.15 -39.42
C ALA A 389 14.79 -23.74 -39.96
N ASP A 390 13.79 -22.88 -40.10
CA ASP A 390 13.85 -21.49 -40.50
C ASP A 390 14.19 -20.52 -39.33
N GLY A 391 14.33 -21.05 -38.12
CA GLY A 391 14.59 -20.28 -36.90
C GLY A 391 13.35 -19.56 -36.36
N GLU A 392 12.16 -19.88 -36.86
CA GLU A 392 10.91 -19.38 -36.33
C GLU A 392 10.32 -20.36 -35.28
N LEU A 393 9.75 -19.81 -34.23
CA LEU A 393 9.04 -20.58 -33.21
C LEU A 393 7.71 -21.08 -33.82
N ASP A 394 7.41 -22.35 -33.68
CA ASP A 394 6.11 -22.87 -34.06
C ASP A 394 5.01 -22.08 -33.33
N SER A 395 4.05 -21.57 -34.08
CA SER A 395 2.98 -20.76 -33.55
C SER A 395 2.16 -21.50 -32.47
N ALA A 396 2.08 -22.84 -32.56
CA ALA A 396 1.44 -23.69 -31.56
C ALA A 396 2.17 -23.68 -30.19
N ALA A 397 3.42 -23.24 -30.14
CA ALA A 397 4.17 -23.08 -28.88
C ALA A 397 3.84 -21.76 -28.14
N LEU A 398 3.20 -20.78 -28.78
CA LEU A 398 2.84 -19.51 -28.11
C LEU A 398 1.78 -19.68 -27.00
N PRO A 399 0.73 -20.51 -27.16
CA PRO A 399 -0.12 -20.90 -26.04
C PRO A 399 0.62 -21.58 -24.88
N GLU A 400 1.61 -22.43 -25.17
CA GLU A 400 2.49 -23.03 -24.15
C GLU A 400 3.33 -21.98 -23.44
N LEU A 401 3.89 -21.00 -24.16
CA LEU A 401 4.60 -19.88 -23.55
C LEU A 401 3.68 -19.10 -22.60
N ALA A 402 2.45 -18.83 -22.98
CA ALA A 402 1.47 -18.19 -22.09
C ALA A 402 1.14 -19.06 -20.86
N ALA A 403 1.02 -20.37 -21.01
CA ALA A 403 0.81 -21.29 -19.90
C ALA A 403 2.01 -21.32 -18.93
N GLN A 404 3.26 -21.28 -19.45
CA GLN A 404 4.47 -21.15 -18.63
C GLN A 404 4.53 -19.81 -17.93
N ALA A 405 4.10 -18.71 -18.57
CA ALA A 405 4.00 -17.40 -17.94
C ALA A 405 3.02 -17.43 -16.75
N VAL A 406 1.83 -18.04 -16.92
CA VAL A 406 0.87 -18.24 -15.82
C VAL A 406 1.45 -19.11 -14.72
N ALA A 407 2.18 -20.17 -15.04
CA ALA A 407 2.85 -21.00 -14.05
C ALA A 407 3.87 -20.21 -13.24
N ALA A 408 4.66 -19.32 -13.88
CA ALA A 408 5.61 -18.45 -13.20
C ALA A 408 4.91 -17.44 -12.26
N LEU A 409 3.80 -16.82 -12.71
CA LEU A 409 2.99 -15.93 -11.89
C LEU A 409 2.44 -16.65 -10.65
N ASN A 410 1.86 -17.84 -10.82
CA ASN A 410 1.32 -18.63 -9.71
C ASN A 410 2.40 -19.15 -8.76
N GLY A 411 3.54 -19.61 -9.28
CA GLY A 411 4.68 -20.04 -8.49
C GLY A 411 5.29 -18.92 -7.65
N PHE A 412 5.32 -17.69 -8.18
CA PHE A 412 5.72 -16.50 -7.41
C PHE A 412 4.74 -16.19 -6.28
N LEU A 413 3.44 -16.28 -6.54
CA LEU A 413 2.39 -16.03 -5.54
C LEU A 413 2.33 -17.13 -4.46
N SER A 414 2.78 -18.35 -4.76
CA SER A 414 2.75 -19.50 -3.85
C SER A 414 4.04 -20.31 -3.97
N PRO A 415 5.21 -19.77 -3.57
CA PRO A 415 6.51 -20.38 -3.84
C PRO A 415 6.76 -21.71 -3.12
N GLU A 416 5.98 -22.05 -2.08
CA GLU A 416 6.08 -23.31 -1.35
C GLU A 416 5.42 -24.48 -2.07
N THR A 417 4.52 -24.18 -3.03
CA THR A 417 3.81 -25.17 -3.83
C THR A 417 3.87 -24.79 -5.29
N ILE A 418 4.96 -25.16 -6.00
CA ILE A 418 4.99 -25.08 -7.46
C ILE A 418 4.00 -26.13 -7.98
N ARG A 419 2.75 -25.72 -8.21
CA ARG A 419 1.72 -26.61 -8.71
C ARG A 419 1.95 -26.92 -10.19
N ARG A 420 1.80 -28.18 -10.55
CA ARG A 420 1.79 -28.59 -11.95
C ARG A 420 0.40 -28.32 -12.52
N GLY A 421 0.30 -27.34 -13.40
CA GLY A 421 -0.89 -27.11 -14.22
C GLY A 421 -0.79 -27.82 -15.56
N MET A 422 -1.92 -28.06 -16.17
CA MET A 422 -2.03 -28.63 -17.53
C MET A 422 -2.81 -27.66 -18.40
N LEU A 423 -2.31 -27.39 -19.60
CA LEU A 423 -3.08 -26.73 -20.65
C LEU A 423 -4.16 -27.71 -21.13
N ALA A 424 -5.41 -27.42 -20.80
CA ALA A 424 -6.55 -28.30 -21.06
C ALA A 424 -7.26 -27.95 -22.35
N GLU A 425 -7.36 -26.67 -22.69
CA GLU A 425 -8.10 -26.19 -23.85
C GLU A 425 -7.55 -24.84 -24.33
N ILE A 426 -7.56 -24.61 -25.63
CA ILE A 426 -7.31 -23.33 -26.26
C ILE A 426 -8.63 -22.87 -26.86
N ASN A 427 -9.31 -21.93 -26.20
CA ASN A 427 -10.64 -21.46 -26.62
C ASN A 427 -10.56 -20.52 -27.83
N ARG A 428 -9.53 -19.66 -27.87
CA ARG A 428 -9.26 -18.75 -28.96
C ARG A 428 -7.74 -18.54 -29.05
N PHE A 429 -7.23 -18.50 -30.28
CA PHE A 429 -5.83 -18.21 -30.53
C PHE A 429 -5.64 -17.57 -31.89
N GLU A 430 -4.96 -16.43 -31.93
CA GLU A 430 -4.57 -15.74 -33.14
C GLU A 430 -3.07 -15.43 -33.10
N CYS A 431 -2.34 -15.87 -34.13
CA CYS A 431 -0.93 -15.53 -34.34
C CYS A 431 -0.83 -14.50 -35.47
N HIS A 432 -0.36 -13.31 -35.15
CA HIS A 432 -0.25 -12.20 -36.12
C HIS A 432 1.11 -12.13 -36.78
N ARG A 433 2.17 -12.49 -36.03
CA ARG A 433 3.57 -12.50 -36.54
C ARG A 433 4.37 -13.58 -35.81
N PRO A 434 5.27 -14.28 -36.51
CA PRO A 434 6.14 -15.28 -35.90
C PRO A 434 7.10 -14.63 -34.89
N VAL A 435 7.53 -15.42 -33.92
CA VAL A 435 8.60 -15.11 -32.95
C VAL A 435 9.83 -15.91 -33.35
N ARG A 436 11.03 -15.34 -33.29
CA ARG A 436 12.26 -15.98 -33.75
C ARG A 436 13.23 -16.31 -32.62
N ALA A 437 14.14 -17.22 -32.92
CA ALA A 437 15.26 -17.52 -32.04
C ALA A 437 16.03 -16.24 -31.66
N GLY A 438 16.32 -16.05 -30.34
CA GLY A 438 16.98 -14.87 -29.79
C GLY A 438 16.06 -13.66 -29.61
N GLU A 439 14.80 -13.74 -30.04
CA GLU A 439 13.83 -12.64 -29.84
C GLU A 439 13.29 -12.64 -28.40
N GLN A 440 13.17 -11.44 -27.85
CA GLN A 440 12.52 -11.20 -26.56
C GLN A 440 11.09 -10.76 -26.78
N VAL A 441 10.16 -11.38 -26.06
CA VAL A 441 8.72 -11.04 -26.08
C VAL A 441 8.19 -10.94 -24.67
N ILE A 442 7.14 -10.15 -24.47
CA ILE A 442 6.45 -10.02 -23.19
C ILE A 442 5.09 -10.72 -23.30
N ALA A 443 4.87 -11.72 -22.45
CA ALA A 443 3.58 -12.36 -22.26
C ALA A 443 2.83 -11.67 -21.12
N SER A 444 1.74 -10.97 -21.45
CA SER A 444 0.79 -10.41 -20.49
C SER A 444 -0.35 -11.41 -20.34
N CYS A 445 -0.59 -11.90 -19.12
CA CYS A 445 -1.62 -12.91 -18.82
C CYS A 445 -2.59 -12.38 -17.77
N ARG A 446 -3.90 -12.62 -17.93
CA ARG A 446 -4.95 -12.23 -17.02
C ARG A 446 -5.94 -13.36 -16.81
N THR A 447 -6.18 -13.76 -15.57
CA THR A 447 -7.24 -14.67 -15.19
C THR A 447 -8.59 -13.96 -15.29
N THR A 448 -9.48 -14.46 -16.10
CA THR A 448 -10.83 -13.92 -16.30
C THR A 448 -11.89 -14.68 -15.52
N THR A 449 -11.66 -15.98 -15.29
CA THR A 449 -12.60 -16.84 -14.55
C THR A 449 -11.83 -17.87 -13.72
N GLU A 450 -12.26 -18.04 -12.47
CA GLU A 450 -11.72 -19.05 -11.55
C GLU A 450 -12.85 -19.94 -11.03
N PHE A 451 -12.76 -21.24 -11.28
CA PHE A 451 -13.57 -22.26 -10.64
C PHE A 451 -12.72 -23.54 -10.46
N PRO A 452 -11.95 -23.60 -9.36
CA PRO A 452 -10.98 -24.66 -9.17
C PRO A 452 -11.57 -26.06 -9.41
N PRO A 453 -10.80 -26.94 -10.09
CA PRO A 453 -9.40 -26.80 -10.48
C PRO A 453 -9.18 -26.05 -11.82
N TRP A 454 -10.18 -25.39 -12.36
CA TRP A 454 -10.16 -24.76 -13.68
C TRP A 454 -9.96 -23.25 -13.61
N TYR A 455 -9.17 -22.72 -14.56
CA TYR A 455 -8.88 -21.29 -14.70
C TYR A 455 -8.94 -20.91 -16.17
N VAL A 456 -9.64 -19.82 -16.49
CA VAL A 456 -9.67 -19.22 -17.83
C VAL A 456 -8.76 -18.01 -17.84
N ILE A 457 -7.83 -17.99 -18.79
CA ILE A 457 -6.75 -17.01 -18.91
C ILE A 457 -6.81 -16.33 -20.26
N GLU A 458 -6.96 -15.03 -20.30
CA GLU A 458 -6.64 -14.23 -21.47
C GLU A 458 -5.15 -13.92 -21.51
N PHE A 459 -4.54 -14.02 -22.69
CA PHE A 459 -3.14 -13.66 -22.87
C PHE A 459 -2.89 -12.84 -24.12
N GLN A 460 -1.83 -12.03 -24.06
CA GLN A 460 -1.32 -11.27 -25.19
C GLN A 460 0.22 -11.32 -25.17
N ILE A 461 0.84 -11.69 -26.29
CA ILE A 461 2.29 -11.73 -26.46
C ILE A 461 2.69 -10.57 -27.36
N ARG A 462 3.60 -9.71 -26.88
CA ARG A 462 4.09 -8.52 -27.61
C ARG A 462 5.57 -8.61 -27.87
N GLY A 463 5.98 -8.15 -29.04
CA GLY A 463 7.39 -7.98 -29.37
C GLY A 463 8.01 -6.73 -28.71
N PRO A 464 9.34 -6.54 -28.85
CA PRO A 464 10.06 -5.42 -28.23
C PRO A 464 9.60 -4.04 -28.75
N GLU A 465 9.03 -3.99 -29.94
CA GLU A 465 8.44 -2.78 -30.54
C GLU A 465 7.02 -2.49 -30.06
N GLY A 466 6.47 -3.30 -29.12
CA GLY A 466 5.11 -3.19 -28.60
C GLY A 466 4.01 -3.79 -29.50
N GLY A 467 4.38 -4.29 -30.68
CA GLY A 467 3.43 -4.92 -31.62
C GLY A 467 2.97 -6.29 -31.09
N ILE A 468 1.67 -6.59 -31.24
CA ILE A 468 1.10 -7.89 -30.86
C ILE A 468 1.62 -8.97 -31.80
N ARG A 469 2.21 -10.03 -31.23
CA ARG A 469 2.65 -11.24 -31.91
C ARG A 469 1.54 -12.28 -31.91
N ALA A 470 0.93 -12.49 -30.77
CA ALA A 470 -0.18 -13.42 -30.62
C ALA A 470 -1.09 -13.01 -29.46
N GLU A 471 -2.33 -13.45 -29.50
CA GLU A 471 -3.28 -13.30 -28.41
C GLU A 471 -4.29 -14.45 -28.40
N GLY A 472 -4.92 -14.65 -27.25
CA GLY A 472 -5.87 -15.72 -27.13
C GLY A 472 -6.44 -15.93 -25.73
N GLU A 473 -7.16 -17.03 -25.58
CA GLU A 473 -7.74 -17.49 -24.33
C GLU A 473 -7.43 -18.96 -24.10
N LEU A 474 -6.92 -19.28 -22.90
CA LEU A 474 -6.56 -20.62 -22.48
C LEU A 474 -7.43 -21.07 -21.31
N LYS A 475 -7.66 -22.38 -21.23
CA LYS A 475 -8.20 -23.03 -20.04
C LYS A 475 -7.15 -23.94 -19.43
N LEU A 476 -6.78 -23.64 -18.20
CA LEU A 476 -5.81 -24.42 -17.45
C LEU A 476 -6.50 -25.24 -16.36
N CYS A 477 -5.99 -26.43 -16.12
CA CYS A 477 -6.37 -27.29 -15.00
C CYS A 477 -5.21 -27.33 -13.99
N VAL A 478 -5.45 -26.91 -12.76
CA VAL A 478 -4.48 -26.98 -11.65
C VAL A 478 -5.09 -27.85 -10.57
N PRO A 479 -4.83 -29.17 -10.57
CA PRO A 479 -5.41 -30.10 -9.59
C PRO A 479 -5.00 -29.71 -8.16
N ASP A 480 -5.89 -29.94 -7.20
CA ASP A 480 -5.53 -29.91 -5.79
C ASP A 480 -4.58 -31.09 -5.51
N GLU A 481 -3.52 -30.85 -4.75
CA GLU A 481 -2.60 -31.91 -4.33
C GLU A 481 -3.39 -32.93 -3.49
N GLN A 482 -3.30 -34.22 -3.88
CA GLN A 482 -3.74 -35.35 -3.05
C GLN A 482 -2.75 -35.63 -1.95
#